data_5b5e9a2439386ef8c8ecd40752376c05
#
_entry.id   5b5e9a2439386ef8c8ecd40752376c05
#
_cell.length_a   1.000
_cell.length_b   1.000
_cell.length_c   1.000
_cell.angle_alpha   90.00
_cell.angle_beta   90.00
_cell.angle_gamma   90.00
#
_symmetry.space_group_name_H-M   'P 1'
#
loop_
_entity.id
_entity.type
_entity.pdbx_description
1 polymer ?
#
loop_
_entity_poly.entity_id
_entity_poly.type
_entity_poly.pdbx_seq_one_letter_code
_entity_poly.pdbx_strand_id
1 'polypeptide(L)'
;MPAPGRSLAGRLHEIVRSWWPVAAFLMPVLVAQTLWSGRYEVVGRAADHLQSATPVFPMTFLSAVLVWALPGRGRRDRLLWLLLAAAIASCLVVLVGNVRVIEAIDGATWTDAQASQLGPARPGFASGHDLARVGGWGAVLATMLTAGLLRRRRLVSARVAAAAAVVSLVVPSFIAPGAGIVVLVVSAAVARARGALRLARSAVSLS
;
A
#
# COMPACT_ATOMS: atom_id res chain seq x y z
N MET A 1 45.66 1.20 3.56
CA MET A 1 44.97 2.31 4.22
C MET A 1 43.52 1.87 4.46
N PRO A 2 43.03 1.72 5.68
CA PRO A 2 41.65 1.37 5.90
C PRO A 2 40.75 2.54 5.43
N ALA A 3 39.68 2.21 4.67
CA ALA A 3 38.73 3.20 4.22
C ALA A 3 38.13 3.97 5.41
N PRO A 4 38.02 5.31 5.36
CA PRO A 4 37.56 6.12 6.47
C PRO A 4 36.18 5.63 6.88
N GLY A 5 36.05 5.15 8.11
CA GLY A 5 34.80 4.68 8.69
C GLY A 5 33.77 5.79 8.55
N ARG A 6 32.64 5.49 7.87
CA ARG A 6 31.51 6.41 7.74
C ARG A 6 31.14 6.92 9.13
N SER A 7 31.15 8.23 9.31
CA SER A 7 30.82 8.88 10.58
C SER A 7 29.43 8.41 11.05
N LEU A 8 29.21 8.40 12.36
CA LEU A 8 27.91 8.04 12.97
C LEU A 8 26.77 8.89 12.37
N ALA A 9 27.06 10.18 12.10
CA ALA A 9 26.15 11.10 11.43
C ALA A 9 25.76 10.65 10.01
N GLY A 10 26.71 10.09 9.24
CA GLY A 10 26.42 9.56 7.91
C GLY A 10 25.54 8.33 7.94
N ARG A 11 25.72 7.44 8.95
CA ARG A 11 24.83 6.28 9.15
C ARG A 11 23.43 6.68 9.60
N LEU A 12 23.32 7.64 10.52
CA LEU A 12 22.03 8.18 10.94
C LEU A 12 21.29 8.85 9.79
N HIS A 13 21.98 9.65 8.98
CA HIS A 13 21.40 10.26 7.80
C HIS A 13 20.90 9.22 6.78
N GLU A 14 21.63 8.13 6.58
CA GLU A 14 21.22 7.03 5.68
C GLU A 14 20.01 6.25 6.23
N ILE A 15 19.96 6.04 7.57
CA ILE A 15 18.81 5.47 8.27
C ILE A 15 17.61 6.39 8.14
N VAL A 16 17.71 7.66 8.48
CA VAL A 16 16.61 8.64 8.38
C VAL A 16 16.12 8.73 6.94
N ARG A 17 17.04 8.80 5.96
CA ARG A 17 16.70 8.83 4.54
C ARG A 17 16.04 7.54 4.06
N SER A 18 16.32 6.39 4.68
CA SER A 18 15.65 5.13 4.34
C SER A 18 14.29 4.96 5.01
N TRP A 19 14.08 5.62 6.16
CA TRP A 19 12.85 5.52 6.95
C TRP A 19 11.85 6.68 6.72
N TRP A 20 12.31 7.81 6.12
CA TRP A 20 11.39 8.91 5.85
C TRP A 20 10.15 8.52 5.03
N PRO A 21 10.22 7.56 4.06
CA PRO A 21 9.01 7.15 3.36
C PRO A 21 8.04 6.40 4.27
N VAL A 22 8.56 5.62 5.26
CA VAL A 22 7.74 4.93 6.27
C VAL A 22 7.07 5.96 7.19
N ALA A 23 7.81 6.98 7.63
CA ALA A 23 7.26 8.07 8.43
C ALA A 23 6.20 8.88 7.66
N ALA A 24 6.48 9.21 6.40
CA ALA A 24 5.54 9.92 5.53
C ALA A 24 4.25 9.13 5.26
N PHE A 25 4.31 7.80 5.33
CA PHE A 25 3.16 6.92 5.21
C PHE A 25 2.40 6.77 6.53
N LEU A 26 3.13 6.55 7.63
CA LEU A 26 2.51 6.34 8.95
C LEU A 26 1.85 7.61 9.48
N MET A 27 2.39 8.80 9.18
CA MET A 27 1.84 10.06 9.66
C MET A 27 0.39 10.31 9.20
N PRO A 28 0.02 10.23 7.91
CA PRO A 28 -1.37 10.38 7.49
C PRO A 28 -2.30 9.34 8.09
N VAL A 29 -1.83 8.08 8.25
CA VAL A 29 -2.62 7.00 8.84
C VAL A 29 -2.83 7.25 10.34
N LEU A 30 -1.79 7.67 11.06
CA LEU A 30 -1.88 8.01 12.49
C LEU A 30 -2.74 9.25 12.71
N VAL A 31 -2.60 10.27 11.86
CA VAL A 31 -3.44 11.47 11.90
C VAL A 31 -4.89 11.11 11.61
N ALA A 32 -5.16 10.30 10.59
CA ALA A 32 -6.50 9.81 10.28
C ALA A 32 -7.10 9.01 11.44
N GLN A 33 -6.34 8.09 12.04
CA GLN A 33 -6.80 7.35 13.23
C GLN A 33 -7.00 8.24 14.45
N THR A 34 -6.13 9.23 14.69
CA THR A 34 -6.25 10.14 15.82
C THR A 34 -7.46 11.06 15.65
N LEU A 35 -7.71 11.55 14.45
CA LEU A 35 -8.89 12.34 14.11
C LEU A 35 -10.17 11.49 14.21
N TRP A 36 -10.10 10.22 13.84
CA TRP A 36 -11.21 9.27 13.98
C TRP A 36 -11.55 8.95 15.43
N SER A 37 -10.55 8.80 16.30
CA SER A 37 -10.76 8.48 17.71
C SER A 37 -11.17 9.67 18.59
N GLY A 38 -11.04 10.89 18.09
CA GLY A 38 -11.08 12.10 18.89
C GLY A 38 -12.20 13.11 18.62
N ARG A 39 -13.47 12.79 18.64
CA ARG A 39 -14.65 13.68 18.56
C ARG A 39 -15.30 13.77 17.18
N TYR A 40 -16.30 12.96 17.03
CA TYR A 40 -17.13 12.75 15.84
C TYR A 40 -17.88 13.99 15.29
N GLU A 41 -18.20 14.98 16.11
CA GLU A 41 -19.18 16.02 15.70
C GLU A 41 -18.62 17.14 14.83
N VAL A 42 -17.34 17.47 14.93
CA VAL A 42 -16.75 18.62 14.21
C VAL A 42 -15.79 18.19 13.11
N VAL A 43 -15.19 17.02 13.22
CA VAL A 43 -14.14 16.51 12.33
C VAL A 43 -14.64 15.34 11.47
N GLY A 44 -15.87 14.87 11.69
CA GLY A 44 -16.43 13.65 11.12
C GLY A 44 -16.29 13.57 9.61
N ARG A 45 -16.74 14.56 8.86
CA ARG A 45 -16.72 14.56 7.38
C ARG A 45 -15.29 14.50 6.83
N ALA A 46 -14.39 15.32 7.36
CA ALA A 46 -13.01 15.35 6.90
C ALA A 46 -12.29 14.04 7.24
N ALA A 47 -12.59 13.44 8.40
CA ALA A 47 -12.06 12.15 8.81
C ALA A 47 -12.59 11.01 7.92
N ASP A 48 -13.87 11.02 7.58
CA ASP A 48 -14.49 10.02 6.70
C ASP A 48 -13.92 10.07 5.29
N HIS A 49 -13.74 11.26 4.72
CA HIS A 49 -13.08 11.43 3.42
C HIS A 49 -11.61 11.02 3.48
N LEU A 50 -10.90 11.35 4.56
CA LEU A 50 -9.51 10.94 4.73
C LEU A 50 -9.38 9.42 4.90
N GLN A 51 -10.30 8.79 5.64
CA GLN A 51 -10.37 7.34 5.75
C GLN A 51 -10.68 6.67 4.41
N SER A 52 -11.56 7.26 3.60
CA SER A 52 -11.84 6.77 2.25
C SER A 52 -10.60 6.77 1.37
N ALA A 53 -9.66 7.69 1.59
CA ALA A 53 -8.39 7.75 0.88
C ALA A 53 -7.33 6.74 1.40
N THR A 54 -7.59 6.09 2.55
CA THR A 54 -6.65 5.14 3.17
C THR A 54 -6.13 4.06 2.22
N PRO A 55 -6.90 3.47 1.27
CA PRO A 55 -6.37 2.47 0.35
C PRO A 55 -5.34 3.02 -0.65
N VAL A 56 -5.46 4.29 -1.05
CA VAL A 56 -4.62 4.92 -2.07
C VAL A 56 -3.19 5.15 -1.56
N PHE A 57 -3.06 5.71 -0.35
CA PHE A 57 -1.76 6.04 0.24
C PHE A 57 -0.86 4.82 0.44
N PRO A 58 -1.30 3.73 1.13
CA PRO A 58 -0.52 2.52 1.26
C PRO A 58 -0.12 1.93 -0.09
N MET A 59 -1.05 1.83 -1.03
CA MET A 59 -0.77 1.24 -2.33
C MET A 59 0.31 2.03 -3.07
N THR A 60 0.21 3.36 -3.09
CA THR A 60 1.20 4.24 -3.74
C THR A 60 2.57 4.10 -3.07
N PHE A 61 2.60 4.15 -1.75
CA PHE A 61 3.81 4.03 -0.97
C PHE A 61 4.48 2.67 -1.15
N LEU A 62 3.73 1.57 -0.96
CA LEU A 62 4.25 0.21 -1.10
C LEU A 62 4.73 -0.06 -2.53
N SER A 63 4.05 0.50 -3.55
CA SER A 63 4.50 0.44 -4.93
C SER A 63 5.86 1.13 -5.11
N ALA A 64 6.03 2.32 -4.55
CA ALA A 64 7.30 3.04 -4.59
C ALA A 64 8.43 2.28 -3.88
N VAL A 65 8.15 1.73 -2.69
CA VAL A 65 9.12 0.91 -1.92
C VAL A 65 9.46 -0.36 -2.67
N LEU A 66 8.49 -1.03 -3.29
CA LEU A 66 8.74 -2.22 -4.11
C LEU A 66 9.71 -1.90 -5.25
N VAL A 67 9.44 -0.86 -6.02
CA VAL A 67 10.32 -0.42 -7.13
C VAL A 67 11.71 -0.07 -6.61
N TRP A 68 11.81 0.63 -5.46
CA TRP A 68 13.09 0.97 -4.84
C TRP A 68 13.87 -0.28 -4.40
N ALA A 69 13.19 -1.28 -3.86
CA ALA A 69 13.82 -2.52 -3.37
C ALA A 69 14.31 -3.44 -4.51
N LEU A 70 13.70 -3.34 -5.70
CA LEU A 70 14.05 -4.18 -6.84
C LEU A 70 15.41 -3.81 -7.46
N PRO A 71 16.16 -4.78 -8.03
CA PRO A 71 17.37 -4.52 -8.80
C PRO A 71 17.07 -3.71 -10.07
N GLY A 72 18.09 -3.08 -10.64
CA GLY A 72 17.96 -2.12 -11.75
C GLY A 72 17.13 -2.60 -12.94
N ARG A 73 17.20 -3.90 -13.29
CA ARG A 73 16.36 -4.50 -14.36
C ARG A 73 14.87 -4.47 -13.99
N GLY A 74 14.50 -4.74 -12.74
CA GLY A 74 13.12 -4.69 -12.27
C GLY A 74 12.56 -3.27 -12.28
N ARG A 75 13.39 -2.27 -11.91
CA ARG A 75 12.98 -0.86 -11.93
C ARG A 75 12.66 -0.30 -13.30
N ARG A 76 13.25 -0.86 -14.36
CA ARG A 76 13.07 -0.42 -15.76
C ARG A 76 11.96 -1.19 -16.48
N ASP A 77 11.30 -2.14 -15.84
CA ASP A 77 10.25 -2.93 -16.46
C ASP A 77 8.96 -2.09 -16.59
N ARG A 78 8.64 -1.71 -17.83
CA ARG A 78 7.44 -0.91 -18.15
C ARG A 78 6.15 -1.62 -17.72
N LEU A 79 6.10 -2.95 -17.87
CA LEU A 79 4.92 -3.71 -17.48
C LEU A 79 4.70 -3.68 -15.97
N LEU A 80 5.80 -3.73 -15.17
CA LEU A 80 5.70 -3.55 -13.72
C LEU A 80 5.08 -2.20 -13.36
N TRP A 81 5.55 -1.12 -14.00
CA TRP A 81 5.00 0.22 -13.76
C TRP A 81 3.52 0.32 -14.14
N LEU A 82 3.12 -0.29 -15.26
CA LEU A 82 1.72 -0.32 -15.68
C LEU A 82 0.84 -1.08 -14.67
N LEU A 83 1.31 -2.23 -14.15
CA LEU A 83 0.56 -3.00 -13.16
C LEU A 83 0.44 -2.26 -11.82
N LEU A 84 1.51 -1.58 -11.37
CA LEU A 84 1.46 -0.78 -10.16
C LEU A 84 0.56 0.46 -10.33
N ALA A 85 0.62 1.12 -11.49
CA ALA A 85 -0.28 2.21 -11.82
C ALA A 85 -1.76 1.74 -11.87
N ALA A 86 -2.03 0.55 -12.43
CA ALA A 86 -3.35 -0.05 -12.42
C ALA A 86 -3.83 -0.36 -11.00
N ALA A 87 -2.96 -0.84 -10.11
CA ALA A 87 -3.29 -1.06 -8.70
C ALA A 87 -3.65 0.25 -7.99
N ILE A 88 -2.88 1.31 -8.20
CA ILE A 88 -3.15 2.64 -7.64
C ILE A 88 -4.46 3.22 -8.19
N ALA A 89 -4.67 3.13 -9.52
CA ALA A 89 -5.91 3.58 -10.16
C ALA A 89 -7.13 2.81 -9.61
N SER A 90 -6.99 1.52 -9.37
CA SER A 90 -8.04 0.70 -8.75
C SER A 90 -8.35 1.17 -7.32
N CYS A 91 -7.34 1.56 -6.53
CA CYS A 91 -7.56 2.15 -5.21
C CYS A 91 -8.24 3.54 -5.29
N LEU A 92 -7.98 4.33 -6.35
CA LEU A 92 -8.72 5.57 -6.59
C LEU A 92 -10.20 5.30 -6.91
N VAL A 93 -10.51 4.22 -7.61
CA VAL A 93 -11.91 3.79 -7.84
C VAL A 93 -12.57 3.40 -6.51
N VAL A 94 -11.85 2.70 -5.61
CA VAL A 94 -12.34 2.42 -4.24
C VAL A 94 -12.64 3.72 -3.49
N LEU A 95 -11.72 4.69 -3.55
CA LEU A 95 -11.90 6.02 -2.92
C LEU A 95 -13.18 6.70 -3.43
N VAL A 96 -13.36 6.77 -4.76
CA VAL A 96 -14.56 7.39 -5.36
C VAL A 96 -15.83 6.65 -4.92
N GLY A 97 -15.79 5.32 -4.87
CA GLY A 97 -16.91 4.51 -4.37
C GLY A 97 -17.25 4.82 -2.92
N ASN A 98 -16.25 4.86 -2.05
CA ASN A 98 -16.44 5.17 -0.63
C ASN A 98 -16.97 6.60 -0.41
N VAL A 99 -16.44 7.59 -1.14
CA VAL A 99 -16.94 8.97 -1.08
C VAL A 99 -18.42 9.03 -1.47
N ARG A 100 -18.84 8.34 -2.52
CA ARG A 100 -20.27 8.28 -2.93
C ARG A 100 -21.15 7.63 -1.85
N VAL A 101 -20.65 6.58 -1.17
CA VAL A 101 -21.38 5.96 -0.07
C VAL A 101 -21.55 6.96 1.08
N ILE A 102 -20.47 7.67 1.45
CA ILE A 102 -20.50 8.68 2.52
C ILE A 102 -21.48 9.80 2.16
N GLU A 103 -21.39 10.34 0.95
CA GLU A 103 -22.32 11.41 0.49
C GLU A 103 -23.77 10.95 0.47
N ALA A 104 -24.04 9.69 0.13
CA ALA A 104 -25.40 9.13 0.14
C ALA A 104 -25.96 9.00 1.57
N ILE A 105 -25.10 8.84 2.56
CA ILE A 105 -25.47 8.73 3.98
C ILE A 105 -25.46 10.12 4.66
N ASP A 106 -24.78 11.10 4.06
CA ASP A 106 -24.56 12.43 4.63
C ASP A 106 -25.90 13.15 4.91
N GLY A 107 -25.96 13.79 6.06
CA GLY A 107 -27.19 14.48 6.56
C GLY A 107 -28.11 13.61 7.43
N ALA A 108 -27.78 12.33 7.65
CA ALA A 108 -28.49 11.48 8.60
C ALA A 108 -27.55 11.16 9.78
N THR A 109 -27.99 11.40 11.00
CA THR A 109 -27.36 10.91 12.25
C THR A 109 -27.63 9.41 12.36
N TRP A 110 -26.98 8.62 11.50
CA TRP A 110 -27.22 7.19 11.45
C TRP A 110 -26.20 6.42 12.23
N THR A 111 -26.68 5.45 13.00
CA THR A 111 -25.83 4.39 13.52
C THR A 111 -25.41 3.47 12.36
N ASP A 112 -24.31 2.73 12.50
CA ASP A 112 -23.85 1.76 11.50
C ASP A 112 -24.96 0.75 11.12
N ALA A 113 -25.80 0.37 12.08
CA ALA A 113 -26.94 -0.52 11.85
C ALA A 113 -28.00 0.14 10.97
N GLN A 114 -28.29 1.43 11.17
CA GLN A 114 -29.25 2.18 10.32
C GLN A 114 -28.68 2.42 8.93
N ALA A 115 -27.40 2.72 8.80
CA ALA A 115 -26.73 2.88 7.53
C ALA A 115 -26.81 1.60 6.68
N SER A 116 -26.64 0.43 7.30
CA SER A 116 -26.72 -0.87 6.60
C SER A 116 -28.15 -1.22 6.16
N GLN A 117 -29.17 -0.78 6.90
CA GLN A 117 -30.57 -1.09 6.59
C GLN A 117 -31.18 -0.09 5.59
N LEU A 118 -30.92 1.20 5.76
CA LEU A 118 -31.57 2.27 5.00
C LEU A 118 -30.69 2.79 3.86
N GLY A 119 -29.37 2.58 3.92
CA GLY A 119 -28.43 2.99 2.90
C GLY A 119 -28.75 2.47 1.51
N PRO A 120 -29.09 1.16 1.33
CA PRO A 120 -29.41 0.60 0.02
C PRO A 120 -30.56 1.29 -0.71
N ALA A 121 -31.49 1.93 0.00
CA ALA A 121 -32.59 2.69 -0.58
C ALA A 121 -32.18 4.09 -1.07
N ARG A 122 -30.96 4.55 -0.75
CA ARG A 122 -30.50 5.89 -1.13
C ARG A 122 -29.83 5.92 -2.49
N PRO A 123 -30.13 6.92 -3.34
CA PRO A 123 -29.39 7.12 -4.59
C PRO A 123 -27.88 7.29 -4.31
N GLY A 124 -27.06 6.59 -5.07
CA GLY A 124 -25.59 6.65 -4.93
C GLY A 124 -25.00 5.62 -3.98
N PHE A 125 -25.71 5.11 -2.98
CA PHE A 125 -25.20 4.11 -2.04
C PHE A 125 -24.82 2.79 -2.75
N ALA A 126 -25.74 2.20 -3.48
CA ALA A 126 -25.49 0.95 -4.21
C ALA A 126 -24.38 1.12 -5.26
N SER A 127 -24.44 2.20 -6.05
CA SER A 127 -23.41 2.48 -7.06
C SER A 127 -22.04 2.78 -6.45
N GLY A 128 -21.98 3.41 -5.27
CA GLY A 128 -20.75 3.62 -4.52
C GLY A 128 -20.14 2.31 -4.05
N HIS A 129 -20.94 1.42 -3.49
CA HIS A 129 -20.49 0.08 -3.10
C HIS A 129 -19.99 -0.75 -4.28
N ASP A 130 -20.69 -0.73 -5.42
CA ASP A 130 -20.27 -1.46 -6.61
C ASP A 130 -18.94 -0.93 -7.16
N LEU A 131 -18.76 0.40 -7.19
CA LEU A 131 -17.49 1.00 -7.56
C LEU A 131 -16.36 0.58 -6.60
N ALA A 132 -16.59 0.62 -5.29
CA ALA A 132 -15.60 0.19 -4.31
C ALA A 132 -15.23 -1.29 -4.48
N ARG A 133 -16.20 -2.15 -4.77
CA ARG A 133 -15.97 -3.57 -5.10
C ARG A 133 -15.12 -3.73 -6.36
N VAL A 134 -15.51 -3.08 -7.45
CA VAL A 134 -14.78 -3.16 -8.74
C VAL A 134 -13.35 -2.69 -8.54
N GLY A 135 -13.14 -1.54 -7.87
CA GLY A 135 -11.82 -1.05 -7.54
C GLY A 135 -11.02 -2.02 -6.66
N GLY A 136 -11.66 -2.58 -5.62
CA GLY A 136 -11.03 -3.55 -4.74
C GLY A 136 -10.53 -4.80 -5.49
N TRP A 137 -11.36 -5.40 -6.32
CA TRP A 137 -10.98 -6.54 -7.15
C TRP A 137 -9.93 -6.17 -8.21
N GLY A 138 -10.00 -4.96 -8.77
CA GLY A 138 -8.98 -4.44 -9.68
C GLY A 138 -7.60 -4.38 -9.02
N ALA A 139 -7.52 -3.89 -7.78
CA ALA A 139 -6.27 -3.83 -7.03
C ALA A 139 -5.74 -5.23 -6.66
N VAL A 140 -6.62 -6.16 -6.29
CA VAL A 140 -6.26 -7.57 -6.06
C VAL A 140 -5.66 -8.18 -7.32
N LEU A 141 -6.34 -8.06 -8.46
CA LEU A 141 -5.89 -8.59 -9.73
C LEU A 141 -4.54 -8.00 -10.15
N ALA A 142 -4.39 -6.68 -10.08
CA ALA A 142 -3.15 -5.99 -10.43
C ALA A 142 -1.98 -6.44 -9.54
N THR A 143 -2.22 -6.66 -8.23
CA THR A 143 -1.22 -7.17 -7.30
C THR A 143 -0.84 -8.62 -7.62
N MET A 144 -1.80 -9.48 -7.94
CA MET A 144 -1.53 -10.86 -8.35
C MET A 144 -0.73 -10.93 -9.65
N LEU A 145 -1.07 -10.11 -10.63
CA LEU A 145 -0.32 -9.99 -11.89
C LEU A 145 1.09 -9.48 -11.65
N THR A 146 1.25 -8.52 -10.73
CA THR A 146 2.57 -8.03 -10.31
C THR A 146 3.40 -9.16 -9.70
N ALA A 147 2.82 -9.97 -8.80
CA ALA A 147 3.50 -11.12 -8.22
C ALA A 147 3.90 -12.16 -9.27
N GLY A 148 3.02 -12.44 -10.23
CA GLY A 148 3.28 -13.33 -11.38
C GLY A 148 4.41 -12.82 -12.27
N LEU A 149 4.41 -11.51 -12.59
CA LEU A 149 5.46 -10.87 -13.36
C LEU A 149 6.81 -10.96 -12.66
N LEU A 150 6.89 -10.60 -11.38
CA LEU A 150 8.12 -10.64 -10.59
C LEU A 150 8.66 -12.08 -10.48
N ARG A 151 7.78 -13.08 -10.35
CA ARG A 151 8.17 -14.50 -10.40
C ARG A 151 8.73 -14.86 -11.77
N ARG A 152 8.04 -14.50 -12.87
CA ARG A 152 8.50 -14.77 -14.24
C ARG A 152 9.88 -14.15 -14.50
N ARG A 153 10.12 -12.98 -13.94
CA ARG A 153 11.44 -12.29 -14.02
C ARG A 153 12.46 -12.84 -13.01
N ARG A 154 12.12 -13.86 -12.23
CA ARG A 154 12.97 -14.47 -11.18
C ARG A 154 13.40 -13.48 -10.10
N LEU A 155 12.63 -12.43 -9.87
CA LEU A 155 12.90 -11.41 -8.85
C LEU A 155 12.34 -11.81 -7.48
N VAL A 156 11.34 -12.68 -7.46
CA VAL A 156 10.78 -13.29 -6.24
C VAL A 156 10.63 -14.80 -6.41
N SER A 157 10.62 -15.54 -5.30
CA SER A 157 10.39 -16.98 -5.31
C SER A 157 8.93 -17.31 -5.60
N ALA A 158 8.66 -18.57 -6.01
CA ALA A 158 7.29 -19.07 -6.20
C ALA A 158 6.46 -18.97 -4.92
N ARG A 159 7.07 -19.26 -3.76
CA ARG A 159 6.41 -19.21 -2.45
C ARG A 159 5.97 -17.78 -2.11
N VAL A 160 6.83 -16.80 -2.36
CA VAL A 160 6.52 -15.38 -2.15
C VAL A 160 5.38 -14.92 -3.07
N ALA A 161 5.42 -15.29 -4.35
CA ALA A 161 4.36 -14.93 -5.29
C ALA A 161 3.02 -15.57 -4.90
N ALA A 162 3.04 -16.84 -4.49
CA ALA A 162 1.85 -17.54 -4.00
C ALA A 162 1.31 -16.90 -2.70
N ALA A 163 2.17 -16.60 -1.74
CA ALA A 163 1.77 -15.92 -0.51
C ALA A 163 1.15 -14.54 -0.78
N ALA A 164 1.72 -13.75 -1.69
CA ALA A 164 1.16 -12.47 -2.08
C ALA A 164 -0.23 -12.61 -2.71
N ALA A 165 -0.43 -13.63 -3.56
CA ALA A 165 -1.73 -13.91 -4.16
C ALA A 165 -2.76 -14.34 -3.10
N VAL A 166 -2.40 -15.25 -2.20
CA VAL A 166 -3.28 -15.71 -1.10
C VAL A 166 -3.66 -14.54 -0.19
N VAL A 167 -2.70 -13.71 0.24
CA VAL A 167 -2.98 -12.54 1.08
C VAL A 167 -3.90 -11.56 0.38
N SER A 168 -3.71 -11.33 -0.94
CA SER A 168 -4.61 -10.47 -1.71
C SER A 168 -6.04 -10.99 -1.80
N LEU A 169 -6.23 -12.31 -1.78
CA LEU A 169 -7.57 -12.94 -1.86
C LEU A 169 -8.24 -13.05 -0.49
N VAL A 170 -7.45 -13.35 0.56
CA VAL A 170 -7.99 -13.60 1.92
C VAL A 170 -8.31 -12.29 2.64
N VAL A 171 -7.49 -11.26 2.45
CA VAL A 171 -7.78 -9.94 3.03
C VAL A 171 -8.90 -9.28 2.24
N PRO A 172 -10.01 -8.88 2.89
CA PRO A 172 -11.13 -8.28 2.20
C PRO A 172 -10.72 -7.08 1.34
N SER A 173 -11.09 -7.11 0.08
CA SER A 173 -10.68 -6.10 -0.91
C SER A 173 -11.18 -4.68 -0.61
N PHE A 174 -12.23 -4.55 0.22
CA PHE A 174 -12.77 -3.27 0.67
C PHE A 174 -12.03 -2.70 1.90
N ILE A 175 -11.29 -3.54 2.67
CA ILE A 175 -10.50 -3.08 3.84
C ILE A 175 -9.09 -2.71 3.38
N ALA A 176 -8.42 -3.63 2.68
CA ALA A 176 -7.05 -3.42 2.23
C ALA A 176 -6.86 -4.02 0.81
N PRO A 177 -7.35 -3.32 -0.21
CA PRO A 177 -7.27 -3.80 -1.59
C PRO A 177 -5.81 -4.01 -1.99
N GLY A 178 -5.51 -5.22 -2.51
CA GLY A 178 -4.16 -5.56 -2.94
C GLY A 178 -3.14 -5.74 -1.81
N ALA A 179 -3.58 -6.11 -0.58
CA ALA A 179 -2.72 -6.32 0.60
C ALA A 179 -1.50 -7.21 0.34
N GLY A 180 -1.57 -8.12 -0.62
CA GLY A 180 -0.44 -8.98 -1.02
C GLY A 180 0.81 -8.20 -1.50
N ILE A 181 0.68 -6.91 -1.85
CA ILE A 181 1.84 -6.07 -2.18
C ILE A 181 2.82 -5.96 -1.01
N VAL A 182 2.33 -6.02 0.24
CA VAL A 182 3.17 -6.01 1.45
C VAL A 182 4.15 -7.19 1.44
N VAL A 183 3.66 -8.39 1.06
CA VAL A 183 4.50 -9.59 0.98
C VAL A 183 5.61 -9.42 -0.06
N LEU A 184 5.31 -8.81 -1.20
CA LEU A 184 6.28 -8.53 -2.26
C LEU A 184 7.32 -7.52 -1.80
N VAL A 185 6.89 -6.44 -1.14
CA VAL A 185 7.76 -5.38 -0.60
C VAL A 185 8.72 -5.94 0.44
N VAL A 186 8.20 -6.66 1.43
CA VAL A 186 9.02 -7.24 2.51
C VAL A 186 10.04 -8.21 1.91
N SER A 187 9.63 -9.07 1.00
CA SER A 187 10.54 -10.03 0.34
C SER A 187 11.63 -9.32 -0.46
N ALA A 188 11.30 -8.29 -1.23
CA ALA A 188 12.25 -7.52 -2.02
C ALA A 188 13.22 -6.73 -1.12
N ALA A 189 12.73 -6.12 -0.04
CA ALA A 189 13.55 -5.38 0.92
C ALA A 189 14.53 -6.30 1.66
N VAL A 190 14.09 -7.49 2.09
CA VAL A 190 14.94 -8.51 2.71
C VAL A 190 16.03 -9.00 1.75
N ALA A 191 15.66 -9.28 0.49
CA ALA A 191 16.62 -9.70 -0.52
C ALA A 191 17.68 -8.64 -0.77
N ARG A 192 17.27 -7.36 -0.84
CA ARG A 192 18.19 -6.22 -0.99
C ARG A 192 19.14 -6.08 0.21
N ALA A 193 18.61 -6.19 1.44
CA ALA A 193 19.42 -6.11 2.67
C ALA A 193 20.45 -7.24 2.73
N ARG A 194 20.06 -8.48 2.40
CA ARG A 194 20.98 -9.62 2.35
C ARG A 194 22.08 -9.46 1.31
N GLY A 195 21.74 -8.89 0.14
CA GLY A 195 22.73 -8.57 -0.91
C GLY A 195 23.76 -7.55 -0.42
N ALA A 196 23.32 -6.48 0.24
CA ALA A 196 24.19 -5.47 0.81
C ALA A 196 25.14 -6.04 1.89
N LEU A 197 24.63 -6.92 2.77
CA LEU A 197 25.42 -7.59 3.79
C LEU A 197 26.49 -8.54 3.20
N ARG A 198 26.19 -9.25 2.11
CA ARG A 198 27.17 -10.10 1.44
C ARG A 198 28.32 -9.29 0.85
N LEU A 199 28.01 -8.17 0.18
CA LEU A 199 29.02 -7.27 -0.36
C LEU A 199 29.91 -6.66 0.72
N ALA A 200 29.34 -6.29 1.87
CA ALA A 200 30.09 -5.77 3.00
C ALA A 200 31.07 -6.82 3.56
N ARG A 201 30.64 -8.08 3.69
CA ARG A 201 31.51 -9.18 4.18
C ARG A 201 32.65 -9.50 3.23
N SER A 202 32.39 -9.53 1.91
CA SER A 202 33.45 -9.76 0.91
C SER A 202 34.47 -8.62 0.88
N ALA A 203 34.08 -7.39 1.14
CA ALA A 203 34.99 -6.26 1.23
C ALA A 203 35.93 -6.35 2.47
N VAL A 204 35.42 -6.87 3.59
CA VAL A 204 36.22 -7.06 4.83
C VAL A 204 37.20 -8.23 4.71
N SER A 205 36.87 -9.27 3.92
CA SER A 205 37.76 -10.43 3.72
C SER A 205 38.91 -10.17 2.73
N LEU A 206 38.90 -9.04 2.04
CA LEU A 206 39.93 -8.62 1.07
C LEU A 206 40.86 -7.54 1.64
N SER A 207 40.63 -7.06 2.87
CA SER A 207 41.46 -6.14 3.64
C SER A 207 42.33 -6.89 4.64
#